data_5ec1797960e37f9c51ceed0994be48ab
#
_entry.id   5ec1797960e37f9c51ceed0994be48ab
#
_cell.length_a   1.000
_cell.length_b   1.000
_cell.length_c   1.000
_cell.angle_alpha   90.00
_cell.angle_beta   90.00
_cell.angle_gamma   90.00
#
_symmetry.space_group_name_H-M   'P 1'
#
loop_
_entity.id
_entity.type
_entity.pdbx_description
1 polymer ?
#
loop_
_entity_poly.entity_id
_entity_poly.type
_entity_poly.pdbx_seq_one_letter_code
_entity_poly.pdbx_strand_id
1 'polypeptide(L)'
;MTTIAAPRNAEMTGERTDVRRRSVGRPLLYGALVLCALLTLLPFVWVVSGSLRSLGEIRSDPGAWLPHHVTLGNFTRLFRTEGFGRFLVNSIVVAAIVVAGNIVAASAAGYALAKLDFAGRRIAFGAVMAAMMVPFGTVFVTQFVITVDMGLADTLTGIALPSAALPLSVFIMRQYALSVPDELLEAARIDGAGELRIFFRIFLPLAGPAVATITIMSFLYSWNNFIWPLIVAQSTSTYTLPVGLAATSQAAAHVTDYGLMLAGAIVVMLPVLVLFLFLQRYFVQGVSGTGMR
;
A
#
# COMPACT_ATOMS: atom_id res chain seq x y z
N MET A 1 7.22 -75.40 -43.55
CA MET A 1 7.59 -75.33 -42.11
C MET A 1 8.74 -74.37 -41.97
N THR A 2 8.44 -73.12 -41.61
CA THR A 2 9.43 -72.07 -41.48
C THR A 2 9.28 -71.45 -40.07
N THR A 3 10.21 -71.78 -39.17
CA THR A 3 10.22 -71.43 -37.81
C THR A 3 10.74 -69.99 -37.74
N ILE A 4 9.88 -69.06 -37.26
CA ILE A 4 10.25 -67.64 -37.00
C ILE A 4 10.77 -67.56 -35.57
N ALA A 5 12.04 -67.18 -35.40
CA ALA A 5 12.66 -66.93 -34.13
C ALA A 5 12.24 -65.54 -33.58
N ALA A 6 11.81 -65.50 -32.31
CA ALA A 6 11.51 -64.28 -31.59
C ALA A 6 12.80 -63.47 -31.23
N PRO A 7 12.75 -62.13 -31.26
CA PRO A 7 13.90 -61.36 -30.85
C PRO A 7 14.02 -61.30 -29.31
N ARG A 8 15.22 -61.49 -28.81
CA ARG A 8 15.68 -61.37 -27.43
C ARG A 8 15.47 -59.93 -26.93
N ASN A 9 14.74 -59.82 -25.84
CA ASN A 9 14.65 -58.57 -25.06
C ASN A 9 16.05 -58.14 -24.57
N ALA A 10 16.54 -57.01 -25.08
CA ALA A 10 17.69 -56.32 -24.51
C ALA A 10 17.21 -55.63 -23.25
N GLU A 11 17.65 -56.09 -22.10
CA GLU A 11 17.57 -55.41 -20.81
C GLU A 11 18.35 -54.12 -20.91
N MET A 12 17.64 -53.00 -21.10
CA MET A 12 18.20 -51.67 -20.88
C MET A 12 18.32 -51.42 -19.37
N THR A 13 19.42 -51.79 -18.79
CA THR A 13 19.87 -51.33 -17.49
C THR A 13 20.07 -49.81 -17.57
N GLY A 14 18.97 -49.07 -17.31
CA GLY A 14 18.97 -47.64 -17.12
C GLY A 14 19.76 -47.32 -15.86
N GLU A 15 21.03 -46.96 -16.05
CA GLU A 15 21.90 -46.37 -15.05
C GLU A 15 21.25 -45.04 -14.60
N ARG A 16 20.45 -45.15 -13.54
CA ARG A 16 19.98 -43.96 -12.81
C ARG A 16 21.22 -43.29 -12.18
N THR A 17 21.80 -42.40 -12.94
CA THR A 17 22.73 -41.41 -12.38
C THR A 17 21.94 -40.54 -11.42
N ASP A 18 21.95 -40.99 -10.17
CA ASP A 18 21.43 -40.22 -9.01
C ASP A 18 22.36 -38.99 -8.85
N VAL A 19 22.02 -37.94 -9.63
CA VAL A 19 22.65 -36.63 -9.51
C VAL A 19 22.21 -36.06 -8.16
N ARG A 20 22.84 -36.56 -7.12
CA ARG A 20 22.85 -35.94 -5.79
C ARG A 20 23.50 -34.58 -5.93
N ARG A 21 22.74 -33.61 -6.51
CA ARG A 21 23.07 -32.19 -6.46
C ARG A 21 23.18 -31.83 -4.99
N ARG A 22 24.39 -31.93 -4.46
CA ARG A 22 24.75 -31.40 -3.14
C ARG A 22 24.24 -29.97 -3.07
N SER A 23 23.19 -29.77 -2.28
CA SER A 23 22.53 -28.48 -2.12
C SER A 23 23.38 -27.50 -1.30
N VAL A 24 24.64 -27.30 -1.70
CA VAL A 24 25.54 -26.30 -1.09
C VAL A 24 24.96 -24.88 -1.27
N GLY A 25 24.13 -24.67 -2.29
CA GLY A 25 23.47 -23.40 -2.53
C GLY A 25 22.40 -23.02 -1.50
N ARG A 26 21.75 -24.00 -0.85
CA ARG A 26 20.69 -23.69 0.14
C ARG A 26 21.21 -22.98 1.38
N PRO A 27 22.24 -23.47 2.11
CA PRO A 27 22.74 -22.75 3.28
C PRO A 27 23.33 -21.38 2.92
N LEU A 28 23.99 -21.25 1.75
CA LEU A 28 24.48 -19.95 1.27
C LEU A 28 23.32 -19.00 0.98
N LEU A 29 22.26 -19.49 0.33
CA LEU A 29 21.05 -18.70 0.06
C LEU A 29 20.38 -18.24 1.37
N TYR A 30 20.20 -19.15 2.34
CA TYR A 30 19.64 -18.78 3.64
C TYR A 30 20.54 -17.80 4.39
N GLY A 31 21.85 -17.98 4.34
CA GLY A 31 22.82 -17.04 4.92
C GLY A 31 22.70 -15.65 4.29
N ALA A 32 22.61 -15.56 2.96
CA ALA A 32 22.41 -14.31 2.25
C ALA A 32 21.06 -13.65 2.62
N LEU A 33 19.98 -14.43 2.68
CA LEU A 33 18.65 -13.92 3.07
C LEU A 33 18.63 -13.38 4.50
N VAL A 34 19.26 -14.09 5.46
CA VAL A 34 19.39 -13.64 6.84
C VAL A 34 20.21 -12.36 6.92
N LEU A 35 21.34 -12.30 6.20
CA LEU A 35 22.16 -11.08 6.15
C LEU A 35 21.37 -9.89 5.58
N CYS A 36 20.68 -10.08 4.48
CA CYS A 36 19.82 -9.04 3.90
C CYS A 36 18.72 -8.60 4.89
N ALA A 37 18.09 -9.55 5.59
CA ALA A 37 17.08 -9.23 6.59
C ALA A 37 17.66 -8.41 7.75
N LEU A 38 18.82 -8.80 8.28
CA LEU A 38 19.50 -8.06 9.34
C LEU A 38 19.89 -6.65 8.91
N LEU A 39 20.47 -6.50 7.71
CA LEU A 39 20.82 -5.18 7.16
C LEU A 39 19.59 -4.30 6.98
N THR A 40 18.46 -4.88 6.53
CA THR A 40 17.18 -4.14 6.36
C THR A 40 16.58 -3.73 7.71
N LEU A 41 16.72 -4.53 8.76
CA LEU A 41 16.20 -4.23 10.09
C LEU A 41 17.06 -3.21 10.85
N LEU A 42 18.34 -3.08 10.52
CA LEU A 42 19.30 -2.25 11.22
C LEU A 42 18.84 -0.77 11.37
N PRO A 43 18.37 -0.05 10.32
CA PRO A 43 17.86 1.30 10.48
C PRO A 43 16.63 1.39 11.40
N PHE A 44 15.77 0.38 11.41
CA PHE A 44 14.60 0.34 12.29
C PHE A 44 14.99 0.18 13.76
N VAL A 45 15.98 -0.68 14.04
CA VAL A 45 16.55 -0.82 15.39
C VAL A 45 17.11 0.50 15.88
N TRP A 46 17.81 1.23 15.01
CA TRP A 46 18.38 2.54 15.35
C TRP A 46 17.28 3.58 15.64
N VAL A 47 16.21 3.63 14.84
CA VAL A 47 15.06 4.53 15.06
C VAL A 47 14.38 4.21 16.39
N VAL A 48 14.12 2.92 16.68
CA VAL A 48 13.52 2.49 17.95
C VAL A 48 14.41 2.85 19.12
N SER A 49 15.70 2.53 19.06
CA SER A 49 16.66 2.87 20.09
C SER A 49 16.70 4.37 20.36
N GLY A 50 16.85 5.18 19.30
CA GLY A 50 16.91 6.64 19.42
C GLY A 50 15.65 7.27 19.99
N SER A 51 14.48 6.71 19.68
CA SER A 51 13.18 7.18 20.22
C SER A 51 13.05 7.01 21.74
N LEU A 52 13.80 6.07 22.31
CA LEU A 52 13.82 5.73 23.74
C LEU A 52 14.94 6.43 24.51
N ARG A 53 15.75 7.28 23.84
CA ARG A 53 16.85 8.05 24.44
C ARG A 53 16.41 9.46 24.77
N SER A 54 16.92 10.02 25.88
CA SER A 54 16.72 11.42 26.21
C SER A 54 17.50 12.33 25.25
N LEU A 55 17.05 13.60 25.10
CA LEU A 55 17.75 14.59 24.30
C LEU A 55 19.20 14.81 24.80
N GLY A 56 19.40 14.78 26.11
CA GLY A 56 20.74 14.91 26.71
C GLY A 56 21.67 13.76 26.31
N GLU A 57 21.16 12.54 26.33
CA GLU A 57 21.93 11.35 25.92
C GLU A 57 22.27 11.36 24.43
N ILE A 58 21.30 11.74 23.57
CA ILE A 58 21.55 11.83 22.12
C ILE A 58 22.63 12.87 21.79
N ARG A 59 22.69 13.95 22.56
CA ARG A 59 23.72 15.00 22.37
C ARG A 59 25.08 14.60 22.90
N SER A 60 25.15 13.91 24.05
CA SER A 60 26.43 13.51 24.64
C SER A 60 27.07 12.34 23.89
N ASP A 61 26.27 11.43 23.35
CA ASP A 61 26.75 10.28 22.57
C ASP A 61 25.82 10.01 21.36
N PRO A 62 26.00 10.78 20.27
CA PRO A 62 25.18 10.63 19.06
C PRO A 62 25.34 9.27 18.36
N GLY A 63 26.49 8.60 18.57
CA GLY A 63 26.85 7.35 17.92
C GLY A 63 26.35 6.08 18.65
N ALA A 64 25.84 6.22 19.87
CA ALA A 64 25.37 5.05 20.62
C ALA A 64 24.18 4.35 19.94
N TRP A 65 24.29 3.04 19.82
CA TRP A 65 23.26 2.19 19.21
C TRP A 65 22.16 1.80 20.20
N LEU A 66 22.45 1.77 21.49
CA LEU A 66 21.52 1.36 22.54
C LEU A 66 21.39 2.48 23.57
N PRO A 67 20.19 2.69 24.17
CA PRO A 67 19.99 3.66 25.23
C PRO A 67 20.73 3.24 26.50
N HIS A 68 21.42 4.14 27.16
CA HIS A 68 21.94 3.95 28.51
C HIS A 68 20.80 3.98 29.53
N HIS A 69 19.82 4.86 29.31
CA HIS A 69 18.61 4.97 30.10
C HIS A 69 17.37 4.99 29.18
N VAL A 70 16.56 3.94 29.25
CA VAL A 70 15.31 3.85 28.48
C VAL A 70 14.30 4.88 29.04
N THR A 71 13.78 5.75 28.18
CA THR A 71 12.73 6.69 28.53
C THR A 71 11.60 6.72 27.51
N LEU A 72 10.36 6.82 27.99
CA LEU A 72 9.17 7.08 27.16
C LEU A 72 8.81 8.58 27.11
N GLY A 73 9.69 9.44 27.64
CA GLY A 73 9.48 10.90 27.70
C GLY A 73 9.19 11.53 26.35
N ASN A 74 9.85 11.08 25.27
CA ASN A 74 9.61 11.55 23.91
C ASN A 74 8.17 11.28 23.45
N PHE A 75 7.66 10.07 23.68
CA PHE A 75 6.27 9.70 23.33
C PHE A 75 5.26 10.49 24.16
N THR A 76 5.51 10.63 25.47
CA THR A 76 4.64 11.42 26.35
C THR A 76 4.55 12.87 25.89
N ARG A 77 5.68 13.47 25.54
CA ARG A 77 5.75 14.84 25.04
C ARG A 77 5.04 14.98 23.69
N LEU A 78 5.24 14.05 22.76
CA LEU A 78 4.58 14.00 21.46
C LEU A 78 3.06 14.09 21.57
N PHE A 79 2.45 13.26 22.42
CA PHE A 79 1.01 13.21 22.54
C PHE A 79 0.44 14.33 23.43
N ARG A 80 1.15 14.80 24.45
CA ARG A 80 0.65 15.82 25.38
C ARG A 80 0.91 17.25 24.93
N THR A 81 2.05 17.50 24.30
CA THR A 81 2.51 18.88 23.98
C THR A 81 2.38 19.19 22.50
N GLU A 82 2.70 18.24 21.62
CA GLU A 82 2.82 18.49 20.18
C GLU A 82 1.54 18.16 19.39
N GLY A 83 0.48 17.71 20.05
CA GLY A 83 -0.82 17.46 19.40
C GLY A 83 -0.88 16.23 18.51
N PHE A 84 0.08 15.30 18.60
CA PHE A 84 0.17 14.11 17.73
C PHE A 84 -1.07 13.22 17.76
N GLY A 85 -1.82 13.20 18.85
CA GLY A 85 -3.10 12.49 18.90
C GLY A 85 -4.10 13.00 17.85
N ARG A 86 -4.18 14.32 17.66
CA ARG A 86 -5.03 14.94 16.62
C ARG A 86 -4.50 14.63 15.23
N PHE A 87 -3.19 14.77 15.00
CA PHE A 87 -2.58 14.48 13.70
C PHE A 87 -2.80 13.02 13.28
N LEU A 88 -2.73 12.08 14.25
CA LEU A 88 -3.04 10.67 14.02
C LEU A 88 -4.50 10.49 13.58
N VAL A 89 -5.44 11.09 14.31
CA VAL A 89 -6.88 11.03 13.97
C VAL A 89 -7.13 11.65 12.59
N ASN A 90 -6.55 12.81 12.30
CA ASN A 90 -6.67 13.46 10.99
C ASN A 90 -6.16 12.56 9.86
N SER A 91 -4.97 11.95 10.04
CA SER A 91 -4.42 11.02 9.05
C SER A 91 -5.30 9.79 8.83
N ILE A 92 -5.88 9.23 9.90
CA ILE A 92 -6.83 8.10 9.80
C ILE A 92 -8.10 8.52 9.05
N VAL A 93 -8.67 9.69 9.38
CA VAL A 93 -9.88 10.20 8.71
C VAL A 93 -9.62 10.45 7.23
N VAL A 94 -8.52 11.14 6.89
CA VAL A 94 -8.13 11.39 5.50
C VAL A 94 -7.94 10.07 4.76
N ALA A 95 -7.18 9.12 5.32
CA ALA A 95 -6.96 7.82 4.71
C ALA A 95 -8.26 7.03 4.54
N ALA A 96 -9.18 7.08 5.50
CA ALA A 96 -10.48 6.41 5.42
C ALA A 96 -11.34 6.98 4.28
N ILE A 97 -11.40 8.32 4.12
CA ILE A 97 -12.11 8.98 3.02
C ILE A 97 -11.50 8.58 1.67
N VAL A 98 -10.18 8.62 1.56
CA VAL A 98 -9.46 8.26 0.33
C VAL A 98 -9.69 6.80 -0.03
N VAL A 99 -9.56 5.88 0.92
CA VAL A 99 -9.79 4.45 0.70
C VAL A 99 -11.23 4.16 0.30
N ALA A 100 -12.21 4.69 1.05
CA ALA A 100 -13.62 4.50 0.75
C ALA A 100 -13.99 5.06 -0.64
N GLY A 101 -13.53 6.26 -0.96
CA GLY A 101 -13.74 6.88 -2.26
C GLY A 101 -13.15 6.05 -3.40
N ASN A 102 -11.92 5.56 -3.23
CA ASN A 102 -11.28 4.69 -4.24
C ASN A 102 -12.01 3.35 -4.40
N ILE A 103 -12.45 2.72 -3.32
CA ILE A 103 -13.21 1.45 -3.41
C ILE A 103 -14.52 1.69 -4.19
N VAL A 104 -15.28 2.73 -3.86
CA VAL A 104 -16.55 3.03 -4.51
C VAL A 104 -16.34 3.39 -5.98
N ALA A 105 -15.48 4.38 -6.25
CA ALA A 105 -15.24 4.87 -7.61
C ALA A 105 -14.62 3.78 -8.50
N ALA A 106 -13.61 3.06 -8.00
CA ALA A 106 -12.93 2.03 -8.77
C ALA A 106 -13.83 0.82 -9.03
N SER A 107 -14.61 0.38 -8.02
CA SER A 107 -15.51 -0.77 -8.21
C SER A 107 -16.57 -0.46 -9.25
N ALA A 108 -17.22 0.69 -9.16
CA ALA A 108 -18.26 1.09 -10.11
C ALA A 108 -17.69 1.31 -11.52
N ALA A 109 -16.65 2.14 -11.65
CA ALA A 109 -16.06 2.44 -12.94
C ALA A 109 -15.35 1.24 -13.56
N GLY A 110 -14.58 0.47 -12.76
CA GLY A 110 -13.88 -0.72 -13.23
C GLY A 110 -14.82 -1.81 -13.73
N TYR A 111 -15.92 -2.07 -13.01
CA TYR A 111 -16.97 -2.99 -13.45
C TYR A 111 -17.63 -2.50 -14.74
N ALA A 112 -18.08 -1.26 -14.79
CA ALA A 112 -18.73 -0.70 -15.97
C ALA A 112 -17.82 -0.77 -17.20
N LEU A 113 -16.55 -0.38 -17.05
CA LEU A 113 -15.55 -0.41 -18.13
C LEU A 113 -15.14 -1.81 -18.57
N ALA A 114 -15.40 -2.86 -17.77
CA ALA A 114 -15.07 -4.25 -18.10
C ALA A 114 -16.27 -5.02 -18.62
N LYS A 115 -17.46 -4.88 -18.00
CA LYS A 115 -18.59 -5.80 -18.11
C LYS A 115 -19.84 -5.20 -18.76
N LEU A 116 -19.93 -3.86 -18.86
CA LEU A 116 -21.06 -3.21 -19.49
C LEU A 116 -20.71 -2.75 -20.90
N ASP A 117 -21.66 -2.89 -21.82
CA ASP A 117 -21.56 -2.35 -23.16
C ASP A 117 -22.30 -1.01 -23.25
N PHE A 118 -21.52 0.05 -23.47
CA PHE A 118 -22.05 1.39 -23.67
C PHE A 118 -21.21 2.19 -24.68
N ALA A 119 -21.87 3.17 -25.32
CA ALA A 119 -21.20 4.05 -26.28
C ALA A 119 -20.11 4.87 -25.58
N GLY A 120 -18.89 4.88 -26.13
CA GLY A 120 -17.76 5.63 -25.55
C GLY A 120 -16.92 4.88 -24.52
N ARG A 121 -17.20 3.60 -24.20
CA ARG A 121 -16.42 2.79 -23.24
C ARG A 121 -14.91 2.85 -23.51
N ARG A 122 -14.48 2.77 -24.78
CA ARG A 122 -13.05 2.84 -25.15
C ARG A 122 -12.45 4.22 -24.87
N ILE A 123 -13.20 5.28 -25.13
CA ILE A 123 -12.78 6.66 -24.86
C ILE A 123 -12.66 6.89 -23.35
N ALA A 124 -13.67 6.46 -22.57
CA ALA A 124 -13.66 6.56 -21.11
C ALA A 124 -12.46 5.83 -20.50
N PHE A 125 -12.16 4.61 -20.96
CA PHE A 125 -10.97 3.90 -20.52
C PHE A 125 -9.67 4.61 -20.98
N GLY A 126 -9.64 5.12 -22.21
CA GLY A 126 -8.53 5.94 -22.70
C GLY A 126 -8.26 7.17 -21.82
N ALA A 127 -9.33 7.85 -21.35
CA ALA A 127 -9.21 8.98 -20.43
C ALA A 127 -8.61 8.56 -19.06
N VAL A 128 -9.01 7.41 -18.51
CA VAL A 128 -8.40 6.86 -17.29
C VAL A 128 -6.90 6.62 -17.50
N MET A 129 -6.51 6.01 -18.63
CA MET A 129 -5.11 5.76 -18.96
C MET A 129 -4.32 7.07 -19.15
N ALA A 130 -4.91 8.05 -19.83
CA ALA A 130 -4.30 9.37 -20.02
C ALA A 130 -4.09 10.09 -18.68
N ALA A 131 -5.07 10.01 -17.76
CA ALA A 131 -4.97 10.60 -16.43
C ALA A 131 -3.81 9.99 -15.60
N MET A 132 -3.50 8.70 -15.79
CA MET A 132 -2.33 8.06 -15.14
C MET A 132 -0.99 8.58 -15.67
N MET A 133 -0.94 9.11 -16.88
CA MET A 133 0.27 9.64 -17.50
C MET A 133 0.57 11.08 -17.09
N VAL A 134 -0.39 11.79 -16.50
CA VAL A 134 -0.20 13.17 -16.06
C VAL A 134 0.61 13.21 -14.77
N PRO A 135 1.80 13.82 -14.76
CA PRO A 135 2.59 13.96 -13.53
C PRO A 135 1.85 14.83 -12.51
N PHE A 136 1.83 14.40 -11.25
CA PHE A 136 1.18 15.13 -10.15
C PHE A 136 1.63 16.60 -10.09
N GLY A 137 2.94 16.86 -10.25
CA GLY A 137 3.50 18.21 -10.22
C GLY A 137 2.89 19.18 -11.26
N THR A 138 2.39 18.67 -12.39
CA THR A 138 1.80 19.50 -13.45
C THR A 138 0.42 20.04 -13.08
N VAL A 139 -0.38 19.24 -12.35
CA VAL A 139 -1.77 19.60 -11.97
C VAL A 139 -1.88 20.23 -10.60
N PHE A 140 -0.79 20.25 -9.84
CA PHE A 140 -0.74 20.59 -8.44
C PHE A 140 -1.28 22.00 -8.12
N VAL A 141 -0.82 23.01 -8.85
CA VAL A 141 -1.26 24.41 -8.64
C VAL A 141 -2.74 24.57 -8.98
N THR A 142 -3.17 24.01 -10.12
CA THR A 142 -4.59 24.06 -10.53
C THR A 142 -5.47 23.35 -9.51
N GLN A 143 -5.03 22.20 -9.01
CA GLN A 143 -5.74 21.45 -7.98
C GLN A 143 -5.89 22.27 -6.68
N PHE A 144 -4.86 23.01 -6.28
CA PHE A 144 -4.92 23.90 -5.12
C PHE A 144 -5.92 25.03 -5.33
N VAL A 145 -5.88 25.70 -6.47
CA VAL A 145 -6.85 26.79 -6.80
C VAL A 145 -8.28 26.26 -6.73
N ILE A 146 -8.57 25.12 -7.37
CA ILE A 146 -9.90 24.50 -7.32
C ILE A 146 -10.31 24.19 -5.87
N THR A 147 -9.39 23.67 -5.05
CA THR A 147 -9.67 23.36 -3.63
C THR A 147 -10.03 24.62 -2.84
N VAL A 148 -9.33 25.73 -3.09
CA VAL A 148 -9.62 27.04 -2.48
C VAL A 148 -10.99 27.57 -2.96
N ASP A 149 -11.24 27.55 -4.25
CA ASP A 149 -12.50 28.03 -4.85
C ASP A 149 -13.72 27.25 -4.34
N MET A 150 -13.54 25.97 -4.04
CA MET A 150 -14.58 25.12 -3.42
C MET A 150 -14.76 25.37 -1.91
N GLY A 151 -13.98 26.25 -1.29
CA GLY A 151 -14.02 26.52 0.15
C GLY A 151 -13.48 25.34 1.00
N LEU A 152 -12.68 24.45 0.42
CA LEU A 152 -12.15 23.27 1.08
C LEU A 152 -10.71 23.45 1.59
N ALA A 153 -10.13 24.66 1.45
CA ALA A 153 -8.84 24.97 2.07
C ALA A 153 -8.93 24.78 3.59
N ASP A 154 -7.85 24.33 4.20
CA ASP A 154 -7.76 24.03 5.62
C ASP A 154 -8.83 23.06 6.16
N THR A 155 -9.21 22.05 5.35
CA THR A 155 -10.14 21.01 5.75
C THR A 155 -9.60 19.60 5.43
N LEU A 156 -10.00 18.59 6.23
CA LEU A 156 -9.63 17.20 5.97
C LEU A 156 -10.23 16.69 4.66
N THR A 157 -11.41 17.19 4.29
CA THR A 157 -12.05 16.88 3.00
C THR A 157 -11.23 17.41 1.82
N GLY A 158 -10.74 18.66 1.90
CA GLY A 158 -9.86 19.24 0.88
C GLY A 158 -8.54 18.50 0.72
N ILE A 159 -8.03 17.91 1.82
CA ILE A 159 -6.86 17.04 1.76
C ILE A 159 -7.20 15.70 1.08
N ALA A 160 -8.35 15.10 1.38
CA ALA A 160 -8.72 13.76 0.93
C ALA A 160 -9.28 13.70 -0.49
N LEU A 161 -10.12 14.66 -0.86
CA LEU A 161 -10.97 14.61 -2.06
C LEU A 161 -10.20 14.39 -3.36
N PRO A 162 -9.08 15.09 -3.63
CA PRO A 162 -8.34 14.88 -4.88
C PRO A 162 -7.79 13.47 -5.08
N SER A 163 -7.61 12.74 -3.98
CA SER A 163 -7.10 11.36 -3.99
C SER A 163 -8.19 10.31 -3.83
N ALA A 164 -9.47 10.71 -3.71
CA ALA A 164 -10.58 9.79 -3.44
C ALA A 164 -10.98 8.92 -4.65
N ALA A 165 -10.48 9.22 -5.85
CA ALA A 165 -10.75 8.47 -7.08
C ALA A 165 -9.48 8.39 -7.95
N LEU A 166 -8.51 7.58 -7.55
CA LEU A 166 -7.26 7.41 -8.28
C LEU A 166 -7.47 6.59 -9.56
N PRO A 167 -6.97 7.04 -10.72
CA PRO A 167 -7.08 6.30 -11.98
C PRO A 167 -6.48 4.89 -11.91
N LEU A 168 -5.40 4.70 -11.16
CA LEU A 168 -4.79 3.40 -10.92
C LEU A 168 -5.76 2.41 -10.25
N SER A 169 -6.57 2.88 -9.29
CA SER A 169 -7.57 2.04 -8.63
C SER A 169 -8.63 1.53 -9.61
N VAL A 170 -9.09 2.40 -10.52
CA VAL A 170 -10.03 2.03 -11.61
C VAL A 170 -9.39 1.01 -12.54
N PHE A 171 -8.13 1.22 -12.92
CA PHE A 171 -7.40 0.28 -13.76
C PHE A 171 -7.29 -1.11 -13.11
N ILE A 172 -6.88 -1.20 -11.83
CA ILE A 172 -6.76 -2.45 -11.10
C ILE A 172 -8.10 -3.20 -11.07
N MET A 173 -9.18 -2.49 -10.71
CA MET A 173 -10.50 -3.11 -10.64
C MET A 173 -10.98 -3.59 -12.01
N ARG A 174 -10.73 -2.80 -13.07
CA ARG A 174 -11.08 -3.21 -14.43
C ARG A 174 -10.30 -4.46 -14.86
N GLN A 175 -9.00 -4.54 -14.59
CA GLN A 175 -8.21 -5.73 -14.94
C GLN A 175 -8.71 -6.98 -14.19
N TYR A 176 -9.07 -6.81 -12.94
CA TYR A 176 -9.69 -7.89 -12.17
C TYR A 176 -11.07 -8.29 -12.76
N ALA A 177 -11.91 -7.32 -13.04
CA ALA A 177 -13.23 -7.56 -13.61
C ALA A 177 -13.16 -8.33 -14.94
N LEU A 178 -12.16 -8.06 -15.79
CA LEU A 178 -11.93 -8.81 -17.03
C LEU A 178 -11.57 -10.28 -16.79
N SER A 179 -11.02 -10.62 -15.64
CA SER A 179 -10.68 -12.02 -15.28
C SER A 179 -11.87 -12.82 -14.74
N VAL A 180 -12.96 -12.14 -14.36
CA VAL A 180 -14.19 -12.82 -13.92
C VAL A 180 -14.91 -13.37 -15.14
N PRO A 181 -15.28 -14.68 -15.17
CA PRO A 181 -16.00 -15.29 -16.30
C PRO A 181 -17.33 -14.60 -16.56
N ASP A 182 -17.63 -14.33 -17.84
CA ASP A 182 -18.88 -13.67 -18.23
C ASP A 182 -20.09 -14.57 -18.00
N GLU A 183 -19.92 -15.89 -18.09
CA GLU A 183 -20.95 -16.90 -17.87
C GLU A 183 -21.62 -16.79 -16.50
N LEU A 184 -20.87 -16.38 -15.46
CA LEU A 184 -21.43 -16.15 -14.12
C LEU A 184 -22.42 -14.99 -14.09
N LEU A 185 -22.12 -13.93 -14.84
CA LEU A 185 -22.95 -12.73 -14.89
C LEU A 185 -24.15 -12.93 -15.82
N GLU A 186 -23.95 -13.68 -16.92
CA GLU A 186 -25.00 -14.04 -17.87
C GLU A 186 -26.04 -14.95 -17.24
N ALA A 187 -25.60 -15.98 -16.48
CA ALA A 187 -26.53 -16.85 -15.75
C ALA A 187 -27.43 -16.03 -14.81
N ALA A 188 -26.88 -15.07 -14.09
CA ALA A 188 -27.65 -14.20 -13.22
C ALA A 188 -28.64 -13.28 -14.00
N ARG A 189 -28.28 -12.84 -15.21
CA ARG A 189 -29.20 -12.08 -16.09
C ARG A 189 -30.35 -12.95 -16.57
N ILE A 190 -30.08 -14.21 -16.90
CA ILE A 190 -31.12 -15.21 -17.29
C ILE A 190 -32.09 -15.44 -16.12
N ASP A 191 -31.56 -15.45 -14.86
CA ASP A 191 -32.37 -15.55 -13.63
C ASP A 191 -33.14 -14.25 -13.31
N GLY A 192 -33.08 -13.24 -14.16
CA GLY A 192 -33.80 -11.98 -14.01
C GLY A 192 -33.15 -10.98 -13.04
N ALA A 193 -31.88 -11.15 -12.69
CA ALA A 193 -31.18 -10.18 -11.87
C ALA A 193 -30.80 -8.92 -12.70
N GLY A 194 -31.21 -7.75 -12.21
CA GLY A 194 -30.75 -6.48 -12.80
C GLY A 194 -29.26 -6.18 -12.49
N GLU A 195 -28.63 -5.33 -13.31
CA GLU A 195 -27.18 -5.02 -13.24
C GLU A 195 -26.69 -4.57 -11.85
N LEU A 196 -27.46 -3.76 -11.14
CA LEU A 196 -27.09 -3.34 -9.76
C LEU A 196 -27.08 -4.54 -8.79
N ARG A 197 -28.00 -5.48 -8.95
CA ARG A 197 -28.02 -6.71 -8.13
C ARG A 197 -26.82 -7.59 -8.45
N ILE A 198 -26.47 -7.74 -9.72
CA ILE A 198 -25.28 -8.47 -10.17
C ILE A 198 -24.03 -7.80 -9.60
N PHE A 199 -23.91 -6.49 -9.72
CA PHE A 199 -22.77 -5.75 -9.19
C PHE A 199 -22.58 -5.97 -7.69
N PHE A 200 -23.62 -5.72 -6.86
CA PHE A 200 -23.47 -5.79 -5.41
C PHE A 200 -23.45 -7.20 -4.83
N ARG A 201 -24.19 -8.13 -5.42
CA ARG A 201 -24.36 -9.49 -4.85
C ARG A 201 -23.46 -10.55 -5.45
N ILE A 202 -22.94 -10.32 -6.65
CA ILE A 202 -22.10 -11.32 -7.34
C ILE A 202 -20.69 -10.73 -7.55
N PHE A 203 -20.58 -9.66 -8.33
CA PHE A 203 -19.27 -9.13 -8.70
C PHE A 203 -18.48 -8.60 -7.50
N LEU A 204 -19.04 -7.70 -6.70
CA LEU A 204 -18.31 -7.04 -5.61
C LEU A 204 -17.78 -8.02 -4.53
N PRO A 205 -18.53 -9.05 -4.10
CA PRO A 205 -18.01 -10.10 -3.24
C PRO A 205 -16.86 -10.91 -3.87
N LEU A 206 -16.94 -11.21 -5.16
CA LEU A 206 -15.86 -11.88 -5.90
C LEU A 206 -14.62 -10.98 -6.03
N ALA A 207 -14.80 -9.67 -6.15
CA ALA A 207 -13.72 -8.71 -6.32
C ALA A 207 -12.91 -8.44 -5.03
N GLY A 208 -13.11 -9.21 -3.96
CA GLY A 208 -12.39 -9.08 -2.69
C GLY A 208 -10.87 -8.91 -2.82
N PRO A 209 -10.14 -9.69 -3.62
CA PRO A 209 -8.70 -9.52 -3.83
C PRO A 209 -8.33 -8.17 -4.46
N ALA A 210 -9.11 -7.69 -5.43
CA ALA A 210 -8.90 -6.38 -6.06
C ALA A 210 -9.20 -5.24 -5.08
N VAL A 211 -10.29 -5.35 -4.30
CA VAL A 211 -10.65 -4.40 -3.25
C VAL A 211 -9.53 -4.32 -2.21
N ALA A 212 -8.97 -5.46 -1.77
CA ALA A 212 -7.85 -5.48 -0.84
C ALA A 212 -6.62 -4.76 -1.41
N THR A 213 -6.29 -5.00 -2.67
CA THR A 213 -5.17 -4.34 -3.36
C THR A 213 -5.38 -2.82 -3.44
N ILE A 214 -6.58 -2.38 -3.85
CA ILE A 214 -6.95 -0.96 -3.91
C ILE A 214 -6.88 -0.33 -2.52
N THR A 215 -7.39 -1.02 -1.49
CA THR A 215 -7.32 -0.56 -0.10
C THR A 215 -5.89 -0.29 0.34
N ILE A 216 -4.98 -1.25 0.11
CA ILE A 216 -3.56 -1.10 0.49
C ILE A 216 -2.92 0.05 -0.26
N MET A 217 -3.09 0.11 -1.57
CA MET A 217 -2.43 1.12 -2.41
C MET A 217 -2.94 2.53 -2.12
N SER A 218 -4.26 2.72 -1.99
CA SER A 218 -4.84 4.03 -1.69
C SER A 218 -4.56 4.46 -0.25
N PHE A 219 -4.51 3.53 0.72
CA PHE A 219 -4.07 3.82 2.08
C PHE A 219 -2.61 4.29 2.10
N LEU A 220 -1.69 3.53 1.52
CA LEU A 220 -0.28 3.89 1.48
C LEU A 220 -0.05 5.22 0.76
N TYR A 221 -0.76 5.45 -0.33
CA TYR A 221 -0.72 6.72 -1.06
C TYR A 221 -1.16 7.89 -0.17
N SER A 222 -2.28 7.77 0.52
CA SER A 222 -2.81 8.80 1.41
C SER A 222 -1.95 8.99 2.66
N TRP A 223 -1.54 7.87 3.28
CA TRP A 223 -0.79 7.88 4.54
C TRP A 223 0.59 8.52 4.42
N ASN A 224 1.29 8.25 3.31
CA ASN A 224 2.62 8.81 3.06
C ASN A 224 2.57 10.18 2.36
N ASN A 225 1.38 10.69 2.04
CA ASN A 225 1.26 11.97 1.35
C ASN A 225 1.63 13.11 2.31
N PHE A 226 2.62 13.89 1.90
CA PHE A 226 3.15 15.00 2.67
C PHE A 226 2.90 16.35 1.98
N ILE A 227 3.24 16.43 0.69
CA ILE A 227 3.27 17.71 -0.04
C ILE A 227 1.88 18.34 -0.15
N TRP A 228 0.87 17.53 -0.51
CA TRP A 228 -0.48 18.03 -0.67
C TRP A 228 -1.11 18.50 0.67
N PRO A 229 -1.09 17.68 1.74
CA PRO A 229 -1.54 18.13 3.05
C PRO A 229 -0.77 19.37 3.58
N LEU A 230 0.53 19.45 3.32
CA LEU A 230 1.35 20.59 3.78
C LEU A 230 0.87 21.94 3.21
N ILE A 231 0.32 21.92 2.00
CA ILE A 231 -0.13 23.16 1.34
C ILE A 231 -1.59 23.47 1.64
N VAL A 232 -2.44 22.43 1.75
CA VAL A 232 -3.88 22.61 2.01
C VAL A 232 -4.16 22.90 3.47
N ALA A 233 -3.43 22.28 4.41
CA ALA A 233 -3.59 22.49 5.84
C ALA A 233 -2.87 23.76 6.28
N GLN A 234 -3.64 24.78 6.63
CA GLN A 234 -3.11 26.09 7.06
C GLN A 234 -3.06 26.23 8.58
N SER A 235 -3.81 25.40 9.30
CA SER A 235 -3.85 25.37 10.76
C SER A 235 -3.36 24.03 11.32
N THR A 236 -2.81 24.05 12.53
CA THR A 236 -2.38 22.83 13.24
C THR A 236 -3.54 21.86 13.50
N SER A 237 -4.79 22.36 13.47
CA SER A 237 -5.98 21.53 13.66
C SER A 237 -6.23 20.54 12.52
N THR A 238 -5.73 20.82 11.32
CA THR A 238 -5.89 20.01 10.11
C THR A 238 -4.65 19.24 9.69
N TYR A 239 -3.53 19.41 10.41
CA TYR A 239 -2.30 18.70 10.11
C TYR A 239 -2.49 17.19 10.14
N THR A 240 -1.95 16.54 9.10
CA THR A 240 -1.75 15.08 9.09
C THR A 240 -0.46 14.69 9.82
N LEU A 241 -0.28 13.42 10.14
CA LEU A 241 0.91 12.94 10.86
C LEU A 241 2.23 13.35 10.19
N PRO A 242 2.44 13.16 8.87
CA PRO A 242 3.68 13.59 8.22
C PRO A 242 3.90 15.10 8.31
N VAL A 243 2.86 15.92 8.16
CA VAL A 243 2.94 17.37 8.27
C VAL A 243 3.24 17.79 9.72
N GLY A 244 2.54 17.20 10.69
CA GLY A 244 2.78 17.45 12.10
C GLY A 244 4.19 17.06 12.53
N LEU A 245 4.73 15.95 12.05
CA LEU A 245 6.10 15.53 12.31
C LEU A 245 7.12 16.54 11.74
N ALA A 246 6.91 17.00 10.52
CA ALA A 246 7.76 18.04 9.92
C ALA A 246 7.68 19.36 10.68
N ALA A 247 6.49 19.79 11.11
CA ALA A 247 6.29 21.01 11.87
C ALA A 247 6.99 20.97 13.23
N THR A 248 6.94 19.85 13.96
CA THR A 248 7.63 19.68 15.25
C THR A 248 9.15 19.73 15.10
N SER A 249 9.69 19.27 13.97
CA SER A 249 11.12 19.36 13.69
C SER A 249 11.60 20.78 13.42
N GLN A 250 10.74 21.64 12.85
CA GLN A 250 11.05 23.04 12.53
C GLN A 250 10.84 23.98 13.72
N ALA A 251 9.87 23.70 14.60
CA ALA A 251 9.58 24.50 15.78
C ALA A 251 10.77 24.54 16.77
N ALA A 252 11.65 23.56 16.72
CA ALA A 252 12.90 23.51 17.46
C ALA A 252 14.02 24.35 16.80
N ALA A 253 13.73 25.57 16.38
CA ALA A 253 14.55 26.45 15.50
C ALA A 253 16.02 26.66 15.92
N HIS A 254 16.43 26.23 17.10
CA HIS A 254 17.82 26.30 17.55
C HIS A 254 18.46 24.98 17.90
N VAL A 255 17.67 23.91 18.11
CA VAL A 255 18.20 22.55 18.41
C VAL A 255 17.20 21.49 18.00
N THR A 256 17.54 20.74 16.97
CA THR A 256 16.74 19.58 16.52
C THR A 256 16.65 18.54 17.64
N ASP A 257 15.42 18.23 18.06
CA ASP A 257 15.15 17.16 19.02
C ASP A 257 14.99 15.82 18.28
N TYR A 258 16.11 15.16 18.05
CA TYR A 258 16.15 13.88 17.35
C TYR A 258 15.34 12.79 18.08
N GLY A 259 15.31 12.79 19.42
CA GLY A 259 14.52 11.82 20.19
C GLY A 259 13.03 11.94 19.90
N LEU A 260 12.54 13.18 19.85
CA LEU A 260 11.14 13.48 19.52
C LEU A 260 10.81 13.12 18.06
N MET A 261 11.72 13.45 17.12
CA MET A 261 11.54 13.10 15.71
C MET A 261 11.51 11.59 15.48
N LEU A 262 12.40 10.85 16.13
CA LEU A 262 12.45 9.39 16.01
C LEU A 262 11.23 8.73 16.64
N ALA A 263 10.74 9.25 17.78
CA ALA A 263 9.48 8.80 18.38
C ALA A 263 8.29 9.08 17.44
N GLY A 264 8.23 10.25 16.82
CA GLY A 264 7.22 10.58 15.82
C GLY A 264 7.28 9.68 14.59
N ALA A 265 8.46 9.37 14.10
CA ALA A 265 8.64 8.44 12.98
C ALA A 265 8.09 7.04 13.30
N ILE A 266 8.27 6.55 14.53
CA ILE A 266 7.66 5.27 14.96
C ILE A 266 6.14 5.37 14.93
N VAL A 267 5.56 6.46 15.44
CA VAL A 267 4.09 6.65 15.42
C VAL A 267 3.56 6.65 13.99
N VAL A 268 4.27 7.31 13.05
CA VAL A 268 3.91 7.32 11.62
C VAL A 268 4.02 5.92 11.00
N MET A 269 5.01 5.11 11.40
CA MET A 269 5.26 3.78 10.84
C MET A 269 4.25 2.73 11.33
N LEU A 270 3.76 2.83 12.57
CA LEU A 270 2.92 1.82 13.20
C LEU A 270 1.67 1.44 12.39
N PRO A 271 0.82 2.37 11.88
CA PRO A 271 -0.37 2.00 11.13
C PRO A 271 -0.06 1.28 9.81
N VAL A 272 1.06 1.63 9.16
CA VAL A 272 1.50 0.94 7.94
C VAL A 272 1.89 -0.50 8.27
N LEU A 273 2.62 -0.72 9.36
CA LEU A 273 3.01 -2.05 9.82
C LEU A 273 1.77 -2.88 10.19
N VAL A 274 0.84 -2.30 10.92
CA VAL A 274 -0.43 -2.94 11.31
C VAL A 274 -1.21 -3.35 10.06
N LEU A 275 -1.40 -2.43 9.10
CA LEU A 275 -2.09 -2.72 7.84
C LEU A 275 -1.41 -3.88 7.08
N PHE A 276 -0.07 -3.85 6.99
CA PHE A 276 0.69 -4.91 6.32
C PHE A 276 0.48 -6.27 6.98
N LEU A 277 0.53 -6.35 8.31
CA LEU A 277 0.33 -7.60 9.04
C LEU A 277 -1.07 -8.21 8.80
N PHE A 278 -2.11 -7.38 8.67
CA PHE A 278 -3.46 -7.86 8.37
C PHE A 278 -3.64 -8.27 6.90
N LEU A 279 -3.01 -7.58 5.98
CA LEU A 279 -3.26 -7.73 4.54
C LEU A 279 -2.17 -8.53 3.80
N GLN A 280 -1.05 -8.91 4.45
CA GLN A 280 0.05 -9.67 3.83
C GLN A 280 -0.40 -10.96 3.13
N ARG A 281 -1.43 -11.64 3.67
CA ARG A 281 -2.00 -12.86 3.06
C ARG A 281 -2.55 -12.64 1.65
N TYR A 282 -3.11 -11.47 1.38
CA TYR A 282 -3.64 -11.13 0.05
C TYR A 282 -2.51 -10.79 -0.94
N PHE A 283 -1.38 -10.25 -0.45
CA PHE A 283 -0.18 -9.99 -1.25
C PHE A 283 0.46 -11.28 -1.76
N VAL A 284 0.62 -12.27 -0.89
CA VAL A 284 1.25 -13.55 -1.22
C VAL A 284 0.43 -14.33 -2.26
N GLN A 285 -0.91 -14.27 -2.17
CA GLN A 285 -1.80 -14.94 -3.13
C GLN A 285 -1.77 -14.28 -4.51
N GLY A 286 -1.64 -12.96 -4.60
CA GLY A 286 -1.56 -12.24 -5.88
C GLY A 286 -0.26 -12.51 -6.64
N VAL A 287 0.86 -12.71 -5.95
CA VAL A 287 2.17 -12.99 -6.59
C VAL A 287 2.32 -14.46 -6.96
N SER A 288 1.77 -15.38 -6.18
CA SER A 288 1.86 -16.83 -6.45
C SER A 288 0.99 -17.28 -7.63
N GLY A 289 -0.11 -16.56 -7.94
CA GLY A 289 -0.98 -16.89 -9.08
C GLY A 289 -0.38 -16.60 -10.46
N THR A 290 0.68 -15.80 -10.55
CA THR A 290 1.35 -15.47 -11.83
C THR A 290 2.49 -16.42 -12.21
N GLY A 291 2.88 -17.33 -11.32
CA GLY A 291 4.04 -18.22 -11.50
C GLY A 291 3.74 -19.65 -12.01
N MET A 292 2.49 -20.02 -12.24
CA MET A 292 2.13 -21.34 -12.75
C MET A 292 1.32 -21.20 -14.05
N ARG A 293 2.02 -21.03 -15.15
CA ARG A 293 1.60 -21.41 -16.50
C ARG A 293 2.75 -22.10 -17.20
#